data_29cb01acfd75cbd3a378fb6ee33aca4c
#
_entry.id   29cb01acfd75cbd3a378fb6ee33aca4c
#
_cell.length_a   1.000
_cell.length_b   1.000
_cell.length_c   1.000
_cell.angle_alpha   90.00
_cell.angle_beta   90.00
_cell.angle_gamma   90.00
#
_symmetry.space_group_name_H-M   'P 1'
#
loop_
_entity.id
_entity.type
_entity.pdbx_description
1 polymer ?
#
loop_
_entity_poly.entity_id
_entity_poly.type
_entity_poly.pdbx_seq_one_letter_code
_entity_poly.pdbx_strand_id
1 'polypeptide(L)'
;MIALPLARYRFTFRMAEPLRLPEYAGSLLRGQFGAALRRTSCMTRAATCDGCPLRATCPYPTVFEAPVPQQAAHTPRQDFSHIPNPYVIEPPPLGTRSIDEGQALQFGLVLFGRALDHLPLISFALQRAVEGGLGKERARGTLERLDVQHADAFTCIWQAGDTAIDAHDTRLHLDAAPPPAAPERIELRLHTPLRLQHQGQPVRPHALTPRKLVADLLRRITLLADFHADQPGLIADAPALVRHAETLGHRVQLRWHDWSRYSSRQQREMTLGGAIGTWTLEGELVPLLPWLQLGERLHVGKNTTLGMGGYTLVSGTADRSAERPFTAEPSAIIATTHHAQPST
;
A
#
# COMPACT_ATOMS: atom_id res chain seq x y z
N MET A 1 -0.70 -23.89 2.09
CA MET A 1 -0.17 -22.63 2.68
C MET A 1 0.64 -21.92 1.62
N ILE A 2 0.30 -20.67 1.30
CA ILE A 2 1.00 -19.82 0.35
C ILE A 2 1.88 -18.88 1.18
N ALA A 3 3.20 -18.91 1.00
CA ALA A 3 4.13 -18.01 1.67
C ALA A 3 4.66 -16.99 0.67
N LEU A 4 4.42 -15.71 0.93
CA LEU A 4 4.83 -14.60 0.05
C LEU A 4 5.76 -13.66 0.79
N PRO A 5 6.85 -13.19 0.14
CA PRO A 5 7.71 -12.14 0.69
C PRO A 5 6.94 -10.80 0.66
N LEU A 6 6.22 -10.52 1.74
CA LEU A 6 5.40 -9.33 1.91
C LEU A 6 5.37 -8.93 3.38
N ALA A 7 5.64 -7.66 3.65
CA ALA A 7 5.48 -7.07 4.97
C ALA A 7 4.80 -5.69 4.88
N ARG A 8 4.02 -5.37 5.89
CA ARG A 8 3.34 -4.08 6.05
C ARG A 8 3.94 -3.34 7.23
N TYR A 9 4.40 -2.13 6.97
CA TYR A 9 5.08 -1.27 7.92
C TYR A 9 4.22 -0.06 8.26
N ARG A 10 4.40 0.48 9.48
CA ARG A 10 3.82 1.75 9.91
C ARG A 10 4.94 2.69 10.30
N PHE A 11 5.01 3.82 9.63
CA PHE A 11 5.92 4.92 9.92
C PHE A 11 5.22 5.96 10.78
N THR A 12 5.84 6.35 11.88
CA THR A 12 5.36 7.41 12.77
C THR A 12 6.40 8.53 12.83
N PHE A 13 6.00 9.72 12.39
CA PHE A 13 6.80 10.92 12.42
C PHE A 13 6.22 11.93 13.38
N ARG A 14 7.04 12.57 14.22
CA ARG A 14 6.67 13.73 15.02
C ARG A 14 6.84 14.98 14.17
N MET A 15 5.77 15.75 13.97
CA MET A 15 5.82 16.97 13.19
C MET A 15 6.37 18.12 14.06
N ALA A 16 7.38 18.82 13.55
CA ALA A 16 7.95 20.01 14.17
C ALA A 16 7.23 21.30 13.76
N GLU A 17 6.41 21.22 12.72
CA GLU A 17 5.63 22.34 12.18
C GLU A 17 4.27 21.80 11.70
N PRO A 18 3.21 22.61 11.68
CA PRO A 18 1.89 22.19 11.20
C PRO A 18 1.96 21.75 9.73
N LEU A 19 1.47 20.57 9.42
CA LEU A 19 1.41 20.02 8.07
C LEU A 19 -0.01 20.08 7.52
N ARG A 20 -0.21 20.71 6.37
CA ARG A 20 -1.46 20.66 5.61
C ARG A 20 -1.40 19.55 4.56
N LEU A 21 -2.35 18.64 4.63
CA LEU A 21 -2.47 17.53 3.70
C LEU A 21 -3.42 17.86 2.55
N PRO A 22 -3.11 17.44 1.31
CA PRO A 22 -4.08 17.49 0.23
C PRO A 22 -5.25 16.55 0.51
N GLU A 23 -6.32 16.67 -0.25
CA GLU A 23 -7.51 15.81 -0.13
C GLU A 23 -7.17 14.32 -0.14
N TYR A 24 -6.17 13.93 -0.93
CA TYR A 24 -5.62 12.60 -0.97
C TYR A 24 -4.10 12.66 -0.77
N ALA A 25 -3.65 12.34 0.44
CA ALA A 25 -2.25 12.46 0.84
C ALA A 25 -1.30 11.48 0.14
N GLY A 26 -1.82 10.36 -0.40
CA GLY A 26 -1.01 9.33 -1.04
C GLY A 26 -0.16 9.84 -2.21
N SER A 27 -0.65 10.85 -2.95
CA SER A 27 0.14 11.43 -4.04
C SER A 27 1.30 12.29 -3.54
N LEU A 28 1.12 13.03 -2.45
CA LEU A 28 2.17 13.80 -1.78
C LEU A 28 3.26 12.86 -1.25
N LEU A 29 2.86 11.86 -0.45
CA LEU A 29 3.79 10.91 0.15
C LEU A 29 4.59 10.13 -0.91
N ARG A 30 3.92 9.64 -1.96
CA ARG A 30 4.61 8.96 -3.06
C ARG A 30 5.59 9.87 -3.79
N GLY A 31 5.22 11.11 -4.06
CA GLY A 31 6.07 12.09 -4.73
C GLY A 31 7.33 12.37 -3.91
N GLN A 32 7.19 12.61 -2.62
CA GLN A 32 8.30 12.84 -1.70
C GLN A 32 9.17 11.60 -1.52
N PHE A 33 8.56 10.42 -1.36
CA PHE A 33 9.28 9.16 -1.30
C PHE A 33 10.15 8.93 -2.53
N GLY A 34 9.57 9.02 -3.74
CA GLY A 34 10.32 8.78 -4.96
C GLY A 34 11.47 9.77 -5.17
N ALA A 35 11.24 11.06 -4.87
CA ALA A 35 12.28 12.08 -4.96
C ALA A 35 13.40 11.84 -3.95
N ALA A 36 13.07 11.47 -2.72
CA ALA A 36 14.04 11.19 -1.68
C ALA A 36 14.82 9.90 -1.95
N LEU A 37 14.14 8.81 -2.32
CA LEU A 37 14.79 7.55 -2.66
C LEU A 37 15.76 7.73 -3.83
N ARG A 38 15.38 8.49 -4.86
CA ARG A 38 16.27 8.78 -5.96
C ARG A 38 17.49 9.59 -5.53
N ARG A 39 17.30 10.64 -4.74
CA ARG A 39 18.43 11.45 -4.22
C ARG A 39 19.40 10.62 -3.38
N THR A 40 18.88 9.67 -2.60
CA THR A 40 19.69 8.83 -1.72
C THR A 40 20.43 7.73 -2.47
N SER A 41 19.83 7.14 -3.53
CA SER A 41 20.40 5.98 -4.23
C SER A 41 21.08 6.30 -5.56
N CYS A 42 20.78 7.45 -6.21
CA CYS A 42 21.30 7.73 -7.54
C CYS A 42 22.75 8.24 -7.50
N MET A 43 23.69 7.39 -7.85
CA MET A 43 25.11 7.75 -7.91
C MET A 43 25.47 8.51 -9.19
N THR A 44 24.84 8.19 -10.31
CA THR A 44 25.15 8.80 -11.61
C THR A 44 24.57 10.19 -11.79
N ARG A 45 23.52 10.54 -11.01
CA ARG A 45 22.73 11.78 -11.14
C ARG A 45 22.17 12.04 -12.54
N ALA A 46 22.06 10.99 -13.37
CA ALA A 46 21.49 11.09 -14.72
C ALA A 46 20.04 11.58 -14.66
N ALA A 47 19.58 12.28 -15.68
CA ALA A 47 18.20 12.81 -15.72
C ALA A 47 17.13 11.72 -15.71
N THR A 48 17.40 10.57 -16.35
CA THR A 48 16.54 9.38 -16.40
C THR A 48 17.32 8.13 -16.01
N CYS A 49 16.62 7.04 -15.70
CA CYS A 49 17.26 5.74 -15.49
C CYS A 49 17.47 4.95 -16.80
N ASP A 50 16.99 5.48 -17.93
CA ASP A 50 17.17 4.85 -19.23
C ASP A 50 18.64 4.97 -19.65
N GLY A 51 19.23 3.83 -20.04
CA GLY A 51 20.66 3.75 -20.39
C GLY A 51 21.64 3.85 -19.20
N CYS A 52 21.15 3.94 -17.97
CA CYS A 52 22.03 4.00 -16.80
C CYS A 52 22.74 2.63 -16.60
N PRO A 53 24.08 2.58 -16.50
CA PRO A 53 24.82 1.33 -16.31
C PRO A 53 24.53 0.65 -14.96
N LEU A 54 24.07 1.42 -13.96
CA LEU A 54 23.72 0.90 -12.63
C LEU A 54 22.24 0.50 -12.52
N ARG A 55 21.44 0.56 -13.58
CA ARG A 55 19.99 0.36 -13.53
C ARG A 55 19.59 -0.98 -12.91
N ALA A 56 20.33 -2.04 -13.21
CA ALA A 56 20.03 -3.40 -12.77
C ALA A 56 20.24 -3.62 -11.25
N THR A 57 21.16 -2.87 -10.63
CA THR A 57 21.54 -3.02 -9.22
C THR A 57 21.09 -1.83 -8.35
N CYS A 58 20.57 -0.77 -8.97
CA CYS A 58 20.18 0.43 -8.25
C CYS A 58 18.85 0.22 -7.52
N PRO A 59 18.75 0.54 -6.21
CA PRO A 59 17.51 0.41 -5.44
C PRO A 59 16.35 1.23 -5.98
N TYR A 60 16.62 2.41 -6.57
CA TYR A 60 15.56 3.29 -7.05
C TYR A 60 14.70 2.64 -8.16
N PRO A 61 15.26 2.14 -9.28
CA PRO A 61 14.45 1.46 -10.28
C PRO A 61 13.85 0.14 -9.74
N THR A 62 14.56 -0.60 -8.88
CA THR A 62 14.01 -1.84 -8.29
C THR A 62 12.71 -1.58 -7.52
N VAL A 63 12.63 -0.50 -6.77
CA VAL A 63 11.48 -0.17 -5.93
C VAL A 63 10.48 0.72 -6.68
N PHE A 64 10.93 1.77 -7.36
CA PHE A 64 10.08 2.88 -7.80
C PHE A 64 9.78 2.92 -9.30
N GLU A 65 10.65 2.37 -10.14
CA GLU A 65 10.52 2.31 -11.60
C GLU A 65 10.89 0.92 -12.12
N ALA A 66 10.18 -0.13 -11.65
CA ALA A 66 10.48 -1.51 -11.99
C ALA A 66 10.68 -1.67 -13.51
N PRO A 67 11.89 -2.09 -13.96
CA PRO A 67 12.17 -2.24 -15.38
C PRO A 67 11.36 -3.42 -15.93
N VAL A 68 10.79 -3.24 -17.11
CA VAL A 68 10.22 -4.36 -17.86
C VAL A 68 11.37 -5.20 -18.39
N PRO A 69 11.50 -6.49 -18.02
CA PRO A 69 12.52 -7.36 -18.57
C PRO A 69 12.35 -7.47 -20.09
N GLN A 70 13.46 -7.39 -20.84
CA GLN A 70 13.43 -7.53 -22.30
C GLN A 70 13.04 -8.95 -22.75
N GLN A 71 13.12 -9.94 -21.85
CA GLN A 71 12.72 -11.31 -22.08
C GLN A 71 12.07 -11.86 -20.80
N ALA A 72 10.75 -11.86 -20.74
CA ALA A 72 10.02 -12.67 -19.76
C ALA A 72 10.03 -14.13 -20.28
N ALA A 73 10.97 -14.94 -19.78
CA ALA A 73 11.24 -16.28 -20.28
C ALA A 73 10.09 -17.29 -20.12
N HIS A 74 9.05 -16.97 -19.36
CA HIS A 74 7.99 -17.93 -18.96
C HIS A 74 6.56 -17.42 -19.15
N THR A 75 6.36 -16.20 -19.65
CA THR A 75 5.00 -15.70 -19.90
C THR A 75 4.77 -15.59 -21.40
N PRO A 76 3.66 -16.16 -21.94
CA PRO A 76 3.33 -15.97 -23.36
C PRO A 76 3.32 -14.48 -23.68
N ARG A 77 3.88 -14.11 -24.85
CA ARG A 77 3.98 -12.74 -25.37
C ARG A 77 2.74 -11.88 -25.07
N GLN A 78 2.69 -11.32 -23.87
CA GLN A 78 1.87 -10.16 -23.59
C GLN A 78 2.84 -8.97 -23.52
N ASP A 79 2.62 -7.96 -24.36
CA ASP A 79 3.30 -6.69 -24.27
C ASP A 79 2.95 -6.05 -22.93
N PHE A 80 3.78 -6.30 -21.92
CA PHE A 80 3.65 -5.65 -20.62
C PHE A 80 4.12 -4.21 -20.75
N SER A 81 3.19 -3.31 -20.98
CA SER A 81 3.52 -1.87 -20.96
C SER A 81 3.97 -1.40 -19.57
N HIS A 82 3.65 -2.17 -18.51
CA HIS A 82 3.95 -1.80 -17.12
C HIS A 82 3.94 -2.99 -16.18
N ILE A 83 5.05 -3.19 -15.46
CA ILE A 83 5.12 -4.04 -14.25
C ILE A 83 4.68 -3.21 -13.05
N PRO A 84 3.82 -3.73 -12.15
CA PRO A 84 3.48 -3.01 -10.94
C PRO A 84 4.71 -2.86 -10.04
N ASN A 85 4.93 -1.68 -9.49
CA ASN A 85 5.98 -1.49 -8.50
C ASN A 85 5.69 -2.27 -7.22
N PRO A 86 6.71 -2.82 -6.54
CA PRO A 86 6.58 -3.74 -5.42
C PRO A 86 6.30 -3.03 -4.08
N TYR A 87 5.51 -1.97 -4.09
CA TYR A 87 5.10 -1.28 -2.88
C TYR A 87 3.71 -0.66 -2.98
N VAL A 88 3.13 -0.42 -1.81
CA VAL A 88 1.91 0.38 -1.63
C VAL A 88 2.15 1.38 -0.51
N ILE A 89 1.92 2.67 -0.74
CA ILE A 89 1.85 3.66 0.33
C ILE A 89 0.40 3.70 0.81
N GLU A 90 0.18 3.51 2.10
CA GLU A 90 -1.13 3.64 2.73
C GLU A 90 -1.19 4.99 3.45
N PRO A 91 -1.82 6.01 2.84
CA PRO A 91 -1.84 7.34 3.40
C PRO A 91 -2.69 7.41 4.68
N PRO A 92 -2.59 8.49 5.46
CA PRO A 92 -3.56 8.78 6.50
C PRO A 92 -5.00 8.66 5.99
N PRO A 93 -5.97 8.36 6.86
CA PRO A 93 -7.37 8.18 6.46
C PRO A 93 -7.90 9.33 5.59
N LEU A 94 -8.75 8.97 4.62
CA LEU A 94 -9.39 9.94 3.75
C LEU A 94 -10.14 10.99 4.60
N GLY A 95 -9.90 12.27 4.30
CA GLY A 95 -10.47 13.38 5.07
C GLY A 95 -9.52 13.98 6.11
N THR A 96 -8.38 13.37 6.42
CA THR A 96 -7.32 14.01 7.21
C THR A 96 -6.75 15.19 6.45
N ARG A 97 -6.86 16.41 7.02
CA ARG A 97 -6.47 17.67 6.35
C ARG A 97 -5.27 18.35 6.96
N SER A 98 -5.06 18.18 8.25
CA SER A 98 -3.95 18.78 8.98
C SER A 98 -3.41 17.83 10.04
N ILE A 99 -2.14 18.01 10.31
CA ILE A 99 -1.43 17.43 11.45
C ILE A 99 -0.78 18.65 12.15
N ASP A 100 -1.12 18.89 13.40
CA ASP A 100 -0.59 20.02 14.12
C ASP A 100 0.86 19.80 14.57
N GLU A 101 1.56 20.87 14.93
CA GLU A 101 2.89 20.80 15.56
C GLU A 101 2.85 19.89 16.78
N GLY A 102 3.87 19.07 16.95
CA GLY A 102 3.94 18.07 18.02
C GLY A 102 3.04 16.85 17.83
N GLN A 103 2.18 16.80 16.82
CA GLN A 103 1.34 15.63 16.51
C GLN A 103 2.07 14.64 15.60
N ALA A 104 1.57 13.39 15.60
CA ALA A 104 2.14 12.33 14.82
C ALA A 104 1.52 12.27 13.41
N LEU A 105 2.36 12.35 12.37
CA LEU A 105 2.02 11.90 11.04
C LEU A 105 2.27 10.39 10.96
N GLN A 106 1.21 9.61 10.75
CA GLN A 106 1.32 8.16 10.54
C GLN A 106 0.86 7.78 9.14
N PHE A 107 1.59 6.87 8.51
CA PHE A 107 1.18 6.25 7.25
C PHE A 107 1.79 4.86 7.12
N GLY A 108 1.15 4.00 6.32
CA GLY A 108 1.62 2.65 6.04
C GLY A 108 2.46 2.57 4.78
N LEU A 109 3.31 1.53 4.75
CA LEU A 109 4.06 1.13 3.58
C LEU A 109 4.06 -0.40 3.50
N VAL A 110 3.46 -0.94 2.45
CA VAL A 110 3.58 -2.36 2.12
C VAL A 110 4.74 -2.53 1.16
N LEU A 111 5.65 -3.46 1.45
CA LEU A 111 6.73 -3.87 0.56
C LEU A 111 6.54 -5.31 0.15
N PHE A 112 6.90 -5.61 -1.10
CA PHE A 112 6.77 -6.94 -1.71
C PHE A 112 8.09 -7.37 -2.37
N GLY A 113 8.45 -8.65 -2.19
CA GLY A 113 9.59 -9.27 -2.85
C GLY A 113 10.89 -8.53 -2.57
N ARG A 114 11.70 -8.31 -3.60
CA ARG A 114 13.04 -7.67 -3.49
C ARG A 114 13.02 -6.26 -2.89
N ALA A 115 11.85 -5.59 -2.82
CA ALA A 115 11.77 -4.28 -2.17
C ALA A 115 12.00 -4.37 -0.65
N LEU A 116 11.76 -5.52 -0.04
CA LEU A 116 11.99 -5.77 1.39
C LEU A 116 13.47 -5.63 1.77
N ASP A 117 14.39 -6.03 0.90
CA ASP A 117 15.84 -5.93 1.12
C ASP A 117 16.31 -4.48 1.24
N HIS A 118 15.50 -3.55 0.78
CA HIS A 118 15.79 -2.12 0.77
C HIS A 118 15.10 -1.34 1.91
N LEU A 119 14.46 -2.02 2.88
CA LEU A 119 13.76 -1.35 3.98
C LEU A 119 14.62 -0.31 4.72
N PRO A 120 15.90 -0.57 5.08
CA PRO A 120 16.73 0.44 5.74
C PRO A 120 16.95 1.70 4.89
N LEU A 121 17.23 1.51 3.60
CA LEU A 121 17.40 2.62 2.66
C LEU A 121 16.09 3.40 2.43
N ILE A 122 14.97 2.69 2.34
CA ILE A 122 13.63 3.28 2.20
C ILE A 122 13.30 4.11 3.43
N SER A 123 13.55 3.57 4.64
CA SER A 123 13.31 4.27 5.90
C SER A 123 14.14 5.54 6.00
N PHE A 124 15.44 5.45 5.66
CA PHE A 124 16.32 6.62 5.61
C PHE A 124 15.84 7.66 4.57
N ALA A 125 15.41 7.22 3.38
CA ALA A 125 14.90 8.13 2.36
C ALA A 125 13.60 8.83 2.80
N LEU A 126 12.69 8.13 3.47
CA LEU A 126 11.46 8.70 4.02
C LEU A 126 11.76 9.69 5.15
N GLN A 127 12.69 9.35 6.06
CA GLN A 127 13.16 10.27 7.09
C GLN A 127 13.69 11.56 6.47
N ARG A 128 14.60 11.47 5.49
CA ARG A 128 15.15 12.63 4.78
C ARG A 128 14.08 13.44 4.03
N ALA A 129 13.04 12.77 3.54
CA ALA A 129 11.92 13.45 2.89
C ALA A 129 11.16 14.35 3.85
N VAL A 130 10.85 13.83 5.05
CA VAL A 130 10.11 14.57 6.08
C VAL A 130 10.95 15.65 6.75
N GLU A 131 12.21 15.35 7.06
CA GLU A 131 13.19 16.37 7.55
C GLU A 131 13.38 17.52 6.56
N GLY A 132 13.36 17.23 5.26
CA GLY A 132 13.46 18.21 4.18
C GLY A 132 12.20 19.05 3.96
N GLY A 133 11.09 18.65 4.58
CA GLY A 133 9.80 19.34 4.57
C GLY A 133 8.80 18.79 3.56
N LEU A 134 7.61 18.49 4.06
CA LEU A 134 6.45 18.00 3.31
C LEU A 134 5.49 19.13 2.93
N GLY A 135 4.79 18.96 1.83
CA GLY A 135 3.75 19.88 1.39
C GLY A 135 4.28 21.21 0.85
N LYS A 136 3.37 22.14 0.64
CA LYS A 136 3.68 23.49 0.14
C LYS A 136 4.41 24.32 1.18
N GLU A 137 4.00 24.17 2.43
CA GLU A 137 4.57 24.85 3.61
C GLU A 137 5.94 24.29 4.02
N ARG A 138 6.35 23.16 3.42
CA ARG A 138 7.57 22.43 3.75
C ARG A 138 7.68 22.08 5.24
N ALA A 139 6.56 21.65 5.83
CA ALA A 139 6.50 21.23 7.21
C ALA A 139 7.46 20.06 7.49
N ARG A 140 8.32 20.23 8.48
CA ARG A 140 9.35 19.26 8.86
C ARG A 140 8.88 18.39 10.02
N GLY A 141 9.50 17.23 10.13
CA GLY A 141 9.30 16.31 11.23
C GLY A 141 10.43 15.31 11.32
N THR A 142 10.43 14.51 12.36
CA THR A 142 11.45 13.48 12.64
C THR A 142 10.79 12.11 12.73
N LEU A 143 11.46 11.07 12.20
CA LEU A 143 11.01 9.70 12.37
C LEU A 143 11.17 9.30 13.83
N GLU A 144 10.08 8.90 14.49
CA GLU A 144 10.10 8.45 15.87
C GLU A 144 10.07 6.92 15.98
N ARG A 145 9.33 6.27 15.07
CA ARG A 145 9.06 4.84 15.21
C ARG A 145 8.73 4.19 13.87
N LEU A 146 9.22 2.97 13.71
CA LEU A 146 8.87 2.05 12.63
C LEU A 146 8.35 0.77 13.24
N ASP A 147 7.14 0.37 12.85
CA ASP A 147 6.53 -0.89 13.24
C ASP A 147 6.36 -1.80 12.03
N VAL A 148 6.36 -3.12 12.26
CA VAL A 148 5.93 -4.14 11.30
C VAL A 148 4.63 -4.79 11.78
N GLN A 149 3.73 -5.10 10.87
CA GLN A 149 2.51 -5.81 11.18
C GLN A 149 2.70 -7.32 11.14
N HIS A 150 2.41 -8.00 12.26
CA HIS A 150 2.28 -9.45 12.37
C HIS A 150 0.84 -9.79 12.76
N ALA A 151 0.15 -10.59 11.94
CA ALA A 151 -1.29 -10.80 12.06
C ALA A 151 -2.02 -9.44 12.16
N ASP A 152 -2.71 -9.19 13.27
CA ASP A 152 -3.47 -7.94 13.50
C ASP A 152 -2.74 -6.93 14.40
N ALA A 153 -1.53 -7.27 14.88
CA ALA A 153 -0.76 -6.41 15.79
C ALA A 153 0.44 -5.76 15.10
N PHE A 154 0.79 -4.55 15.53
CA PHE A 154 2.00 -3.87 15.14
C PHE A 154 3.08 -4.00 16.21
N THR A 155 4.27 -4.48 15.82
CA THR A 155 5.45 -4.62 16.67
C THR A 155 6.50 -3.60 16.26
N CYS A 156 7.07 -2.88 17.23
CA CYS A 156 8.16 -1.94 17.00
C CYS A 156 9.41 -2.70 16.54
N ILE A 157 10.02 -2.25 15.46
CA ILE A 157 11.27 -2.77 14.92
C ILE A 157 12.37 -1.71 14.85
N TRP A 158 12.02 -0.45 15.09
CA TRP A 158 12.97 0.66 15.23
C TRP A 158 12.29 1.86 15.91
N GLN A 159 13.01 2.52 16.78
CA GLN A 159 12.61 3.79 17.40
C GLN A 159 13.77 4.79 17.40
N ALA A 160 13.46 6.07 17.59
CA ALA A 160 14.47 7.13 17.61
C ALA A 160 15.55 6.84 18.67
N GLY A 161 16.81 6.79 18.23
CA GLY A 161 17.97 6.40 19.04
C GLY A 161 18.53 5.03 18.72
N ASP A 162 17.77 4.15 18.07
CA ASP A 162 18.26 2.85 17.62
C ASP A 162 19.24 3.01 16.46
N THR A 163 20.30 2.19 16.46
CA THR A 163 21.35 2.20 15.43
C THR A 163 20.99 1.32 14.21
N ALA A 164 20.08 0.38 14.36
CA ALA A 164 19.67 -0.56 13.32
C ALA A 164 18.19 -0.91 13.44
N ILE A 165 17.60 -1.37 12.34
CA ILE A 165 16.26 -1.96 12.33
C ILE A 165 16.38 -3.41 12.79
N ASP A 166 15.53 -3.82 13.71
CA ASP A 166 15.50 -5.19 14.24
C ASP A 166 15.12 -6.19 13.15
N ALA A 167 15.70 -7.38 13.22
CA ALA A 167 15.34 -8.50 12.38
C ALA A 167 13.90 -8.92 12.67
N HIS A 168 13.10 -9.11 11.63
CA HIS A 168 11.70 -9.48 11.73
C HIS A 168 11.28 -10.37 10.57
N ASP A 169 10.16 -11.08 10.73
CA ASP A 169 9.61 -11.89 9.65
C ASP A 169 9.00 -10.99 8.56
N THR A 170 9.39 -11.27 7.32
CA THR A 170 8.91 -10.58 6.12
C THR A 170 8.06 -11.47 5.22
N ARG A 171 7.56 -12.59 5.76
CA ARG A 171 6.72 -13.53 5.03
C ARG A 171 5.28 -13.47 5.49
N LEU A 172 4.39 -13.21 4.54
CA LEU A 172 2.95 -13.37 4.73
C LEU A 172 2.57 -14.82 4.43
N HIS A 173 2.00 -15.51 5.40
CA HIS A 173 1.44 -16.83 5.24
C HIS A 173 -0.07 -16.73 5.02
N LEU A 174 -0.54 -17.21 3.88
CA LEU A 174 -1.97 -17.33 3.59
C LEU A 174 -2.38 -18.78 3.71
N ASP A 175 -3.39 -19.05 4.52
CA ASP A 175 -3.99 -20.36 4.58
C ASP A 175 -4.78 -20.63 3.30
N ALA A 176 -4.35 -21.66 2.57
CA ALA A 176 -5.11 -22.14 1.43
C ALA A 176 -6.27 -23.09 1.85
N ALA A 177 -6.29 -23.47 3.13
CA ALA A 177 -7.37 -24.29 3.66
C ALA A 177 -8.65 -23.43 3.80
N PRO A 178 -9.81 -23.97 3.39
CA PRO A 178 -11.06 -23.26 3.60
C PRO A 178 -11.28 -23.05 5.12
N PRO A 179 -11.79 -21.88 5.53
CA PRO A 179 -12.16 -21.66 6.93
C PRO A 179 -13.22 -22.69 7.36
N PRO A 180 -13.29 -23.06 8.66
CA PRO A 180 -14.22 -24.06 9.17
C PRO A 180 -15.70 -23.76 8.85
N ALA A 181 -16.05 -22.50 8.71
CA ALA A 181 -17.31 -22.01 8.17
C ALA A 181 -17.00 -21.04 7.02
N ALA A 182 -17.16 -21.53 5.79
CA ALA A 182 -16.99 -20.72 4.62
C ALA A 182 -18.04 -19.59 4.60
N PRO A 183 -17.65 -18.32 4.49
CA PRO A 183 -18.64 -17.25 4.37
C PRO A 183 -19.31 -17.32 3.00
N GLU A 184 -20.65 -17.34 3.00
CA GLU A 184 -21.43 -17.18 1.74
C GLU A 184 -21.56 -15.71 1.33
N ARG A 185 -21.16 -14.79 2.21
CA ARG A 185 -21.23 -13.35 2.00
C ARG A 185 -20.04 -12.66 2.64
N ILE A 186 -19.41 -11.78 1.87
CA ILE A 186 -18.37 -10.87 2.35
C ILE A 186 -18.65 -9.44 1.89
N GLU A 187 -18.16 -8.48 2.67
CA GLU A 187 -18.18 -7.06 2.32
C GLU A 187 -16.75 -6.57 2.11
N LEU A 188 -16.49 -5.95 0.97
CA LEU A 188 -15.28 -5.15 0.73
C LEU A 188 -15.61 -3.72 1.14
N ARG A 189 -15.04 -3.25 2.25
CA ARG A 189 -15.12 -1.85 2.66
C ARG A 189 -13.96 -1.08 2.04
N LEU A 190 -14.25 -0.31 1.01
CA LEU A 190 -13.27 0.51 0.29
C LEU A 190 -12.96 1.77 1.10
N HIS A 191 -11.82 1.78 1.79
CA HIS A 191 -11.37 2.92 2.58
C HIS A 191 -10.51 3.91 1.76
N THR A 192 -10.01 3.48 0.60
CA THR A 192 -9.40 4.37 -0.39
C THR A 192 -10.05 4.18 -1.76
N PRO A 193 -10.02 5.21 -2.64
CA PRO A 193 -10.75 5.16 -3.89
C PRO A 193 -10.29 4.01 -4.81
N LEU A 194 -11.19 3.12 -5.15
CA LEU A 194 -10.98 2.04 -6.11
C LEU A 194 -11.14 2.54 -7.55
N ARG A 195 -10.09 2.39 -8.36
CA ARG A 195 -10.11 2.76 -9.78
C ARG A 195 -9.78 1.55 -10.65
N LEU A 196 -10.79 0.81 -11.09
CA LEU A 196 -10.65 -0.19 -12.15
C LEU A 196 -10.78 0.49 -13.51
N GLN A 197 -10.17 -0.11 -14.54
CA GLN A 197 -10.23 0.41 -15.92
C GLN A 197 -10.65 -0.68 -16.90
N HIS A 198 -11.42 -0.26 -17.88
CA HIS A 198 -11.73 -1.05 -19.08
C HIS A 198 -11.36 -0.22 -20.31
N GLN A 199 -10.52 -0.74 -21.20
CA GLN A 199 -10.03 -0.04 -22.39
C GLN A 199 -9.48 1.37 -22.09
N GLY A 200 -8.71 1.50 -21.00
CA GLY A 200 -8.13 2.78 -20.58
C GLY A 200 -9.08 3.73 -19.83
N GLN A 201 -10.39 3.48 -19.85
CA GLN A 201 -11.39 4.31 -19.18
C GLN A 201 -11.72 3.79 -17.77
N PRO A 202 -11.97 4.67 -16.78
CA PRO A 202 -12.37 4.25 -15.46
C PRO A 202 -13.79 3.65 -15.46
N VAL A 203 -13.91 2.48 -14.81
CA VAL A 203 -15.20 1.81 -14.61
C VAL A 203 -15.94 2.51 -13.46
N ARG A 204 -17.17 2.98 -13.74
CA ARG A 204 -18.02 3.63 -12.73
C ARG A 204 -18.69 2.60 -11.80
N PRO A 205 -19.14 3.00 -10.58
CA PRO A 205 -19.70 2.07 -9.60
C PRO A 205 -20.77 1.12 -10.14
N HIS A 206 -21.70 1.60 -10.93
CA HIS A 206 -22.80 0.80 -11.51
C HIS A 206 -22.35 -0.25 -12.53
N ALA A 207 -21.14 -0.11 -13.08
CA ALA A 207 -20.58 -1.03 -14.08
C ALA A 207 -19.50 -1.96 -13.50
N LEU A 208 -19.26 -1.91 -12.18
CA LEU A 208 -18.33 -2.79 -11.50
C LEU A 208 -18.93 -4.20 -11.41
N THR A 209 -18.11 -5.21 -11.70
CA THR A 209 -18.47 -6.63 -11.60
C THR A 209 -17.44 -7.41 -10.80
N PRO A 210 -17.83 -8.49 -10.09
CA PRO A 210 -16.89 -9.37 -9.38
C PRO A 210 -15.81 -9.92 -10.30
N ARG A 211 -16.17 -10.30 -11.53
CA ARG A 211 -15.21 -10.71 -12.56
C ARG A 211 -14.10 -9.69 -12.78
N LYS A 212 -14.47 -8.41 -12.94
CA LYS A 212 -13.49 -7.35 -13.20
C LYS A 212 -12.58 -7.10 -12.02
N LEU A 213 -13.12 -7.12 -10.80
CA LEU A 213 -12.35 -7.01 -9.56
C LEU A 213 -11.31 -8.12 -9.47
N VAL A 214 -11.76 -9.38 -9.60
CA VAL A 214 -10.92 -10.57 -9.47
C VAL A 214 -9.87 -10.61 -10.58
N ALA A 215 -10.24 -10.32 -11.82
CA ALA A 215 -9.28 -10.29 -12.94
C ALA A 215 -8.15 -9.27 -12.72
N ASP A 216 -8.47 -8.04 -12.28
CA ASP A 216 -7.46 -7.01 -12.04
C ASP A 216 -6.58 -7.36 -10.82
N LEU A 217 -7.18 -7.95 -9.78
CA LEU A 217 -6.47 -8.38 -8.59
C LEU A 217 -5.50 -9.53 -8.90
N LEU A 218 -5.98 -10.61 -9.52
CA LEU A 218 -5.15 -11.77 -9.85
C LEU A 218 -4.03 -11.38 -10.81
N ARG A 219 -4.31 -10.56 -11.83
CA ARG A 219 -3.27 -10.03 -12.72
C ARG A 219 -2.19 -9.28 -11.94
N ARG A 220 -2.57 -8.43 -10.98
CA ARG A 220 -1.61 -7.69 -10.16
C ARG A 220 -0.76 -8.63 -9.32
N ILE A 221 -1.38 -9.61 -8.66
CA ILE A 221 -0.68 -10.60 -7.83
C ILE A 221 0.31 -11.41 -8.68
N THR A 222 -0.13 -11.92 -9.83
CA THR A 222 0.74 -12.67 -10.75
C THR A 222 1.96 -11.86 -11.16
N LEU A 223 1.75 -10.60 -11.61
CA LEU A 223 2.87 -9.76 -12.03
C LEU A 223 3.83 -9.42 -10.88
N LEU A 224 3.33 -9.22 -9.67
CA LEU A 224 4.19 -9.01 -8.51
C LEU A 224 4.98 -10.28 -8.16
N ALA A 225 4.34 -11.45 -8.16
CA ALA A 225 4.98 -12.72 -7.87
C ALA A 225 6.06 -13.08 -8.90
N ASP A 226 5.75 -12.95 -10.19
CA ASP A 226 6.65 -13.28 -11.28
C ASP A 226 7.89 -12.38 -11.32
N PHE A 227 7.72 -11.05 -11.13
CA PHE A 227 8.78 -10.09 -11.35
C PHE A 227 9.53 -9.63 -10.10
N HIS A 228 8.95 -9.80 -8.92
CA HIS A 228 9.54 -9.31 -7.67
C HIS A 228 9.81 -10.38 -6.61
N ALA A 229 9.24 -11.59 -6.75
CA ALA A 229 9.39 -12.66 -5.76
C ALA A 229 9.96 -13.96 -6.33
N ASP A 230 10.27 -14.00 -7.62
CA ASP A 230 10.74 -15.22 -8.32
C ASP A 230 9.81 -16.43 -8.10
N GLN A 231 8.49 -16.18 -8.08
CA GLN A 231 7.44 -17.19 -7.89
C GLN A 231 6.49 -17.23 -9.10
N PRO A 232 6.97 -17.63 -10.29
CA PRO A 232 6.12 -17.75 -11.46
C PRO A 232 5.09 -18.85 -11.26
N GLY A 233 3.87 -18.62 -11.79
CA GLY A 233 2.79 -19.60 -11.68
C GLY A 233 2.16 -19.73 -10.30
N LEU A 234 2.33 -18.76 -9.42
CA LEU A 234 1.71 -18.73 -8.08
C LEU A 234 0.21 -19.04 -8.12
N ILE A 235 -0.49 -18.55 -9.14
CA ILE A 235 -1.91 -18.80 -9.37
C ILE A 235 -2.04 -19.81 -10.49
N ALA A 236 -2.35 -21.06 -10.14
CA ALA A 236 -2.36 -22.18 -11.08
C ALA A 236 -3.38 -22.01 -12.22
N ASP A 237 -4.58 -21.54 -11.94
CA ASP A 237 -5.64 -21.30 -12.94
C ASP A 237 -6.39 -19.99 -12.67
N ALA A 238 -5.73 -18.87 -12.95
CA ALA A 238 -6.34 -17.55 -12.85
C ALA A 238 -7.60 -17.41 -13.75
N PRO A 239 -7.63 -17.95 -15.01
CA PRO A 239 -8.85 -17.93 -15.81
C PRO A 239 -10.04 -18.64 -15.17
N ALA A 240 -9.85 -19.78 -14.49
CA ALA A 240 -10.94 -20.46 -13.79
C ALA A 240 -11.49 -19.62 -12.64
N LEU A 241 -10.60 -19.00 -11.84
CA LEU A 241 -11.01 -18.09 -10.75
C LEU A 241 -11.79 -16.87 -11.27
N VAL A 242 -11.38 -16.32 -12.41
CA VAL A 242 -12.10 -15.20 -13.06
C VAL A 242 -13.47 -15.64 -13.57
N ARG A 243 -13.60 -16.83 -14.18
CA ARG A 243 -14.90 -17.39 -14.56
C ARG A 243 -15.78 -17.67 -13.34
N HIS A 244 -15.20 -18.22 -12.28
CA HIS A 244 -15.92 -18.45 -11.03
C HIS A 244 -16.47 -17.14 -10.43
N ALA A 245 -15.70 -16.05 -10.49
CA ALA A 245 -16.17 -14.75 -10.03
C ALA A 245 -17.39 -14.21 -10.80
N GLU A 246 -17.67 -14.71 -12.02
CA GLU A 246 -18.88 -14.34 -12.78
C GLU A 246 -20.16 -14.94 -12.19
N THR A 247 -20.05 -16.03 -11.43
CA THR A 247 -21.20 -16.70 -10.82
C THR A 247 -21.64 -16.04 -9.51
N LEU A 248 -20.84 -15.13 -8.96
CA LEU A 248 -21.12 -14.46 -7.69
C LEU A 248 -22.23 -13.41 -7.85
N GLY A 249 -23.19 -13.44 -6.91
CA GLY A 249 -24.06 -12.32 -6.65
C GLY A 249 -23.28 -11.15 -6.07
N HIS A 250 -23.73 -9.90 -6.35
CA HIS A 250 -23.09 -8.75 -5.73
C HIS A 250 -24.03 -7.57 -5.55
N ARG A 251 -23.74 -6.73 -4.56
CA ARG A 251 -24.43 -5.49 -4.30
C ARG A 251 -23.42 -4.36 -4.15
N VAL A 252 -23.62 -3.27 -4.87
CA VAL A 252 -22.75 -2.09 -4.88
C VAL A 252 -23.42 -0.96 -4.12
N GLN A 253 -22.82 -0.51 -3.03
CA GLN A 253 -23.17 0.70 -2.27
C GLN A 253 -21.96 1.65 -2.30
N LEU A 254 -21.58 2.03 -3.52
CA LEU A 254 -20.39 2.82 -3.80
C LEU A 254 -20.78 4.16 -4.42
N ARG A 255 -20.05 5.19 -4.02
CA ARG A 255 -20.11 6.51 -4.67
C ARG A 255 -18.77 6.80 -5.35
N TRP A 256 -18.81 7.56 -6.41
CA TRP A 256 -17.58 8.03 -7.05
C TRP A 256 -17.05 9.25 -6.30
N HIS A 257 -15.74 9.24 -6.01
CA HIS A 257 -15.03 10.31 -5.34
C HIS A 257 -13.91 10.81 -6.25
N ASP A 258 -14.00 12.08 -6.66
CA ASP A 258 -12.98 12.76 -7.47
C ASP A 258 -12.14 13.68 -6.58
N TRP A 259 -10.86 13.79 -6.89
CA TRP A 259 -9.95 14.78 -6.32
C TRP A 259 -8.93 15.23 -7.37
N SER A 260 -8.38 16.42 -7.18
CA SER A 260 -7.32 16.95 -8.03
C SER A 260 -5.95 16.80 -7.38
N ARG A 261 -4.95 16.54 -8.20
CA ARG A 261 -3.56 16.59 -7.80
C ARG A 261 -2.71 17.30 -8.85
N TYR A 262 -1.69 18.01 -8.41
CA TYR A 262 -0.66 18.50 -9.32
C TYR A 262 0.36 17.38 -9.61
N SER A 263 0.59 17.09 -10.90
CA SER A 263 1.61 16.14 -11.32
C SER A 263 2.88 16.90 -11.70
N SER A 264 3.92 16.84 -10.86
CA SER A 264 5.23 17.45 -11.13
C SER A 264 5.89 16.89 -12.40
N ARG A 265 5.64 15.61 -12.74
CA ARG A 265 6.17 14.97 -13.96
C ARG A 265 5.50 15.53 -15.22
N GLN A 266 4.19 15.82 -15.16
CA GLN A 266 3.41 16.31 -16.30
C GLN A 266 3.16 17.83 -16.25
N GLN A 267 3.60 18.48 -15.17
CA GLN A 267 3.44 19.93 -14.92
C GLN A 267 1.99 20.42 -15.11
N ARG A 268 1.01 19.58 -14.77
CA ARG A 268 -0.41 19.92 -14.87
C ARG A 268 -1.23 19.35 -13.72
N GLU A 269 -2.36 19.97 -13.48
CA GLU A 269 -3.39 19.40 -12.63
C GLU A 269 -4.03 18.20 -13.30
N MET A 270 -4.19 17.12 -12.52
CA MET A 270 -4.84 15.89 -12.96
C MET A 270 -5.97 15.56 -12.00
N THR A 271 -7.16 15.42 -12.55
CA THR A 271 -8.28 14.87 -11.79
C THR A 271 -8.14 13.35 -11.74
N LEU A 272 -8.11 12.83 -10.55
CA LEU A 272 -8.19 11.41 -10.27
C LEU A 272 -9.50 11.13 -9.58
N GLY A 273 -10.02 9.91 -9.74
CA GLY A 273 -11.23 9.49 -9.07
C GLY A 273 -11.29 7.98 -8.95
N GLY A 274 -12.13 7.54 -8.02
CA GLY A 274 -12.40 6.13 -7.78
C GLY A 274 -13.65 5.94 -6.93
N ALA A 275 -14.09 4.70 -6.83
CA ALA A 275 -15.25 4.30 -6.03
C ALA A 275 -14.87 4.13 -4.56
N ILE A 276 -15.66 4.63 -3.63
CA ILE A 276 -15.55 4.44 -2.19
C ILE A 276 -16.89 4.00 -1.60
N GLY A 277 -16.88 3.24 -0.53
CA GLY A 277 -18.05 2.70 0.16
C GLY A 277 -17.97 1.19 0.32
N THR A 278 -19.10 0.49 0.23
CA THR A 278 -19.18 -0.96 0.48
C THR A 278 -19.57 -1.70 -0.79
N TRP A 279 -18.88 -2.82 -1.04
CA TRP A 279 -19.20 -3.76 -2.12
C TRP A 279 -19.37 -5.16 -1.54
N THR A 280 -20.58 -5.68 -1.56
CA THR A 280 -20.90 -7.01 -1.07
C THR A 280 -20.76 -8.02 -2.20
N LEU A 281 -20.14 -9.17 -1.91
CA LEU A 281 -20.09 -10.36 -2.77
C LEU A 281 -20.80 -11.51 -2.05
N GLU A 282 -21.58 -12.30 -2.80
CA GLU A 282 -22.39 -13.40 -2.28
C GLU A 282 -22.25 -14.64 -3.15
N GLY A 283 -22.19 -15.83 -2.55
CA GLY A 283 -22.06 -17.13 -3.21
C GLY A 283 -20.86 -17.95 -2.73
N GLU A 284 -20.33 -18.80 -3.58
CA GLU A 284 -19.17 -19.63 -3.24
C GLU A 284 -17.88 -18.80 -3.27
N LEU A 285 -17.46 -18.32 -2.13
CA LEU A 285 -16.31 -17.39 -1.99
C LEU A 285 -15.00 -18.09 -1.70
N VAL A 286 -15.01 -19.35 -1.24
CA VAL A 286 -13.81 -20.08 -0.79
C VAL A 286 -12.65 -20.04 -1.79
N PRO A 287 -12.83 -20.27 -3.10
CA PRO A 287 -11.72 -20.24 -4.04
C PRO A 287 -11.06 -18.88 -4.20
N LEU A 288 -11.77 -17.81 -3.83
CA LEU A 288 -11.32 -16.42 -4.01
C LEU A 288 -10.78 -15.81 -2.72
N LEU A 289 -11.14 -16.35 -1.54
CA LEU A 289 -10.78 -15.76 -0.23
C LEU A 289 -9.29 -15.48 -0.07
N PRO A 290 -8.35 -16.41 -0.35
CA PRO A 290 -6.93 -16.15 -0.16
C PRO A 290 -6.44 -14.94 -0.99
N TRP A 291 -6.97 -14.80 -2.20
CA TRP A 291 -6.59 -13.73 -3.11
C TRP A 291 -7.21 -12.40 -2.69
N LEU A 292 -8.46 -12.41 -2.22
CA LEU A 292 -9.11 -11.22 -1.68
C LEU A 292 -8.42 -10.75 -0.40
N GLN A 293 -8.02 -11.67 0.51
CA GLN A 293 -7.23 -11.34 1.70
C GLN A 293 -5.86 -10.74 1.33
N LEU A 294 -5.17 -11.31 0.34
CA LEU A 294 -3.92 -10.74 -0.17
C LEU A 294 -4.14 -9.34 -0.76
N GLY A 295 -5.28 -9.13 -1.39
CA GLY A 295 -5.66 -7.84 -1.96
C GLY A 295 -5.85 -6.72 -0.93
N GLU A 296 -6.14 -7.01 0.34
CA GLU A 296 -6.18 -6.02 1.42
C GLU A 296 -4.81 -5.36 1.63
N ARG A 297 -3.73 -6.11 1.39
CA ARG A 297 -2.34 -5.62 1.51
C ARG A 297 -1.84 -5.01 0.21
N LEU A 298 -2.10 -5.68 -0.92
CA LEU A 298 -1.55 -5.28 -2.22
C LEU A 298 -2.37 -4.21 -2.93
N HIS A 299 -3.59 -3.95 -2.47
CA HIS A 299 -4.58 -3.10 -3.11
C HIS A 299 -4.92 -3.56 -4.54
N VAL A 300 -5.99 -3.03 -5.12
CA VAL A 300 -6.42 -3.43 -6.47
C VAL A 300 -6.71 -2.23 -7.37
N GLY A 301 -6.45 -2.39 -8.67
CA GLY A 301 -6.74 -1.39 -9.69
C GLY A 301 -5.56 -0.47 -9.99
N LYS A 302 -5.85 0.76 -10.42
CA LYS A 302 -4.85 1.76 -10.79
C LYS A 302 -4.39 2.60 -9.61
N ASN A 303 -3.14 3.05 -9.68
CA ASN A 303 -2.52 3.95 -8.68
C ASN A 303 -2.40 3.33 -7.27
N THR A 304 -2.27 2.03 -7.16
CA THR A 304 -2.06 1.34 -5.88
C THR A 304 -0.82 1.84 -5.13
N THR A 305 0.23 2.26 -5.85
CA THR A 305 1.41 2.90 -5.22
C THR A 305 1.13 4.24 -4.54
N LEU A 306 -0.02 4.85 -4.83
CA LEU A 306 -0.54 6.02 -4.11
C LEU A 306 -1.47 5.61 -2.96
N GLY A 307 -1.69 4.31 -2.75
CA GLY A 307 -2.63 3.76 -1.77
C GLY A 307 -4.07 3.61 -2.27
N MET A 308 -4.35 3.86 -3.55
CA MET A 308 -5.70 3.66 -4.09
C MET A 308 -6.08 2.17 -4.14
N GLY A 309 -7.38 1.89 -4.07
CA GLY A 309 -7.93 0.54 -4.16
C GLY A 309 -7.71 -0.32 -2.91
N GLY A 310 -7.46 0.32 -1.76
CA GLY A 310 -7.41 -0.34 -0.47
C GLY A 310 -8.81 -0.63 0.07
N TYR A 311 -8.96 -1.80 0.62
CA TYR A 311 -10.20 -2.27 1.23
C TYR A 311 -9.93 -3.18 2.42
N THR A 312 -10.96 -3.43 3.21
CA THR A 312 -10.99 -4.42 4.29
C THR A 312 -12.13 -5.39 4.04
N LEU A 313 -11.87 -6.69 4.22
CA LEU A 313 -12.88 -7.75 4.15
C LEU A 313 -13.60 -7.86 5.49
N VAL A 314 -14.92 -7.87 5.44
CA VAL A 314 -15.78 -8.10 6.61
C VAL A 314 -16.70 -9.26 6.29
N SER A 315 -16.59 -10.35 7.06
CA SER A 315 -17.52 -11.49 6.96
C SER A 315 -18.80 -11.21 7.73
N GLY A 316 -19.96 -11.63 7.18
CA GLY A 316 -21.28 -11.34 7.75
C GLY A 316 -21.58 -11.96 9.12
N THR A 317 -20.65 -12.70 9.73
CA THR A 317 -20.77 -13.33 11.06
C THR A 317 -19.86 -12.72 12.12
N ALA A 318 -19.00 -11.77 11.77
CA ALA A 318 -18.03 -11.17 12.68
C ALA A 318 -18.45 -9.77 13.16
N ASP A 319 -18.29 -9.60 14.45
CA ASP A 319 -18.47 -8.42 15.28
C ASP A 319 -18.04 -7.11 14.60
N ARG A 320 -18.88 -6.06 14.75
CA ARG A 320 -18.69 -4.72 14.18
C ARG A 320 -17.51 -3.94 14.78
N SER A 321 -16.69 -4.54 15.63
CA SER A 321 -15.62 -3.86 16.38
C SER A 321 -14.19 -4.11 15.87
N ALA A 322 -13.97 -5.04 14.96
CA ALA A 322 -12.64 -5.37 14.48
C ALA A 322 -12.30 -4.62 13.17
N GLU A 323 -11.17 -3.97 13.20
CA GLU A 323 -10.41 -3.29 12.13
C GLU A 323 -10.88 -1.87 11.76
N ARG A 324 -10.31 -0.92 12.48
CA ARG A 324 -10.22 0.46 12.03
C ARG A 324 -9.18 0.54 10.92
N PRO A 325 -9.46 1.24 9.80
CA PRO A 325 -8.41 1.68 8.90
C PRO A 325 -7.39 2.45 9.73
N PHE A 326 -6.14 2.47 9.31
CA PHE A 326 -4.99 3.12 9.94
C PHE A 326 -5.40 4.41 10.71
N THR A 327 -5.88 4.27 11.95
CA THR A 327 -6.32 5.38 12.79
C THR A 327 -5.26 5.59 13.86
N ALA A 328 -4.81 6.85 14.02
CA ALA A 328 -3.97 7.24 15.12
C ALA A 328 -4.71 6.97 16.44
N GLU A 329 -4.19 6.06 17.27
CA GLU A 329 -4.56 6.05 18.69
C GLU A 329 -4.01 7.34 19.34
N PRO A 330 -4.79 8.06 20.13
CA PRO A 330 -4.26 9.17 20.89
C PRO A 330 -3.18 8.64 21.86
N SER A 331 -1.94 9.13 21.71
CA SER A 331 -0.84 8.82 22.61
C SER A 331 -1.28 9.11 24.05
N ALA A 332 -1.38 8.07 24.85
CA ALA A 332 -1.53 8.24 26.30
C ALA A 332 -0.28 8.99 26.82
N ILE A 333 -0.50 10.20 27.30
CA ILE A 333 0.52 11.00 27.97
C ILE A 333 0.87 10.23 29.26
N ILE A 334 2.03 9.57 29.28
CA ILE A 334 2.62 9.09 30.53
C ILE A 334 3.13 10.34 31.26
N ALA A 335 2.30 10.85 32.16
CA ALA A 335 2.72 11.88 33.12
C ALA A 335 3.72 11.23 34.07
N THR A 336 5.00 11.50 33.90
CA THR A 336 6.04 11.23 34.88
C THR A 336 5.84 12.16 36.08
N THR A 337 5.19 11.65 37.10
CA THR A 337 5.14 12.31 38.40
C THR A 337 6.53 12.23 39.06
N HIS A 338 7.28 13.32 39.01
CA HIS A 338 8.42 13.52 39.88
C HIS A 338 7.94 13.62 41.34
N HIS A 339 8.16 12.58 42.12
CA HIS A 339 8.10 12.65 43.58
C HIS A 339 9.33 13.44 44.07
N ALA A 340 9.09 14.65 44.47
CA ALA A 340 10.05 15.40 45.31
C ALA A 340 10.01 14.81 46.74
N GLN A 341 11.13 14.30 47.20
CA GLN A 341 11.33 13.98 48.62
C GLN A 341 11.59 15.29 49.40
N PRO A 342 11.02 15.49 50.60
CA PRO A 342 11.38 16.57 51.47
C PRO A 342 12.65 16.21 52.26
N SER A 343 13.61 17.11 52.22
CA SER A 343 14.78 17.11 53.10
C SER A 343 14.39 17.50 54.54
N THR A 344 14.77 16.67 55.47
CA THR A 344 15.06 17.02 56.88
C THR A 344 16.54 16.86 57.13
#